data_e7ad6a6b2528432d614771f06457f155
#
_entry.id   e7ad6a6b2528432d614771f06457f155
#
_cell.length_a   1.000
_cell.length_b   1.000
_cell.length_c   1.000
_cell.angle_alpha   90.00
_cell.angle_beta   90.00
_cell.angle_gamma   90.00
#
_symmetry.space_group_name_H-M   'P 1'
#
loop_
_entity.id
_entity.type
_entity.pdbx_description
1 polymer ?
#
loop_
_entity_poly.entity_id
_entity_poly.type
_entity_poly.pdbx_seq_one_letter_code
_entity_poly.pdbx_strand_id
1 'polypeptide(L)'
;MKKIVAGVDEVGRGSLVGPVFAASVIFKKKIDKKKIKDSKKLSKKKRNILEKYIKKNSNWSIASASLKEIEKLNILNATLLAMKRSIEKLKPKPSITLVDGNKIPDIKGYKLKSVIKGDQKISEISAA
;
A
#
# COMPACT_ATOMS: atom_id res chain seq x y z
N MET A 1 2.15 -9.85 -22.68
CA MET A 1 1.41 -8.95 -21.77
C MET A 1 2.31 -8.52 -20.62
N LYS A 2 2.30 -7.24 -20.34
CA LYS A 2 3.06 -6.72 -19.20
C LYS A 2 2.37 -7.10 -17.90
N LYS A 3 3.13 -7.62 -16.95
CA LYS A 3 2.65 -7.84 -15.60
C LYS A 3 2.40 -6.49 -14.91
N ILE A 4 1.23 -6.33 -14.34
CA ILE A 4 0.89 -5.17 -13.54
C ILE A 4 1.03 -5.57 -12.07
N VAL A 5 2.00 -4.97 -11.39
CA VAL A 5 2.31 -5.28 -10.00
C VAL A 5 1.87 -4.12 -9.12
N ALA A 6 1.08 -4.42 -8.10
CA ALA A 6 0.70 -3.45 -7.09
C ALA A 6 1.42 -3.74 -5.77
N GLY A 7 1.76 -2.69 -5.06
CA GLY A 7 2.26 -2.78 -3.70
C GLY A 7 1.23 -2.20 -2.74
N VAL A 8 1.08 -2.80 -1.57
CA VAL A 8 0.10 -2.38 -0.57
C VAL A 8 0.76 -2.36 0.81
N ASP A 9 0.52 -1.28 1.56
CA ASP A 9 0.98 -1.16 2.93
C ASP A 9 -0.06 -0.45 3.77
N GLU A 10 -0.04 -0.69 5.08
CA GLU A 10 -0.92 -0.02 6.02
C GLU A 10 -0.26 1.24 6.58
N VAL A 11 -1.09 2.20 6.96
CA VAL A 11 -0.65 3.48 7.52
C VAL A 11 -1.51 3.80 8.75
N GLY A 12 -0.89 4.40 9.75
CA GLY A 12 -1.62 4.87 10.93
C GLY A 12 -1.93 3.82 11.97
N ARG A 13 -1.39 2.62 11.82
CA ARG A 13 -1.61 1.54 12.78
C ARG A 13 -1.03 1.82 14.16
N GLY A 14 -0.02 2.67 14.23
CA GLY A 14 0.57 3.11 15.50
C GLY A 14 -0.24 4.15 16.23
N SER A 15 -1.26 4.73 15.61
CA SER A 15 -2.16 5.67 16.24
C SER A 15 -3.22 4.92 17.05
N LEU A 16 -3.39 5.27 18.31
CA LEU A 16 -4.39 4.65 19.18
C LEU A 16 -5.78 5.23 19.00
N VAL A 17 -5.91 6.30 18.22
CA VAL A 17 -7.16 7.02 18.03
C VAL A 17 -7.39 7.28 16.56
N GLY A 18 -8.51 6.80 16.04
CA GLY A 18 -8.91 7.06 14.67
C GLY A 18 -8.85 5.84 13.77
N PRO A 19 -9.20 6.01 12.49
CA PRO A 19 -9.24 4.91 11.55
C PRO A 19 -7.84 4.43 11.14
N VAL A 20 -7.78 3.20 10.63
CA VAL A 20 -6.57 2.71 9.95
C VAL A 20 -6.72 2.96 8.46
N PHE A 21 -5.60 3.24 7.80
CA PHE A 21 -5.55 3.49 6.37
C PHE A 21 -4.65 2.45 5.70
N ALA A 22 -4.93 2.18 4.44
CA ALA A 22 -4.04 1.40 3.59
C ALA A 22 -3.89 2.11 2.27
N ALA A 23 -2.70 2.05 1.70
CA ALA A 23 -2.39 2.63 0.41
C ALA A 23 -1.94 1.54 -0.55
N SER A 24 -2.37 1.64 -1.80
CA SER A 24 -1.99 0.74 -2.87
C SER A 24 -1.46 1.53 -4.05
N VAL A 25 -0.40 1.04 -4.70
CA VAL A 25 0.30 1.75 -5.76
C VAL A 25 0.63 0.82 -6.92
N ILE A 26 0.41 1.30 -8.15
CA ILE A 26 0.90 0.69 -9.39
C ILE A 26 1.70 1.76 -10.13
N PHE A 27 2.95 1.49 -10.47
CA PHE A 27 3.76 2.44 -11.23
C PHE A 27 3.30 2.49 -12.70
N LYS A 28 3.01 3.69 -13.20
CA LYS A 28 2.59 3.91 -14.59
C LYS A 28 3.74 3.78 -15.58
N LYS A 29 4.93 4.19 -15.17
CA LYS A 29 6.12 4.26 -16.01
C LYS A 29 7.31 3.73 -15.23
N LYS A 30 8.43 3.60 -15.94
CA LYS A 30 9.70 3.27 -15.32
C LYS A 30 10.06 4.36 -14.32
N ILE A 31 9.97 4.06 -13.05
CA ILE A 31 10.28 4.97 -11.94
C ILE A 31 11.66 4.63 -11.39
N ASP A 32 12.38 5.63 -10.87
CA ASP A 32 13.63 5.40 -10.15
C ASP A 32 13.32 4.71 -8.82
N LYS A 33 13.34 3.39 -8.85
CA LYS A 33 13.03 2.56 -7.68
C LYS A 33 14.03 2.72 -6.54
N LYS A 34 15.25 3.11 -6.85
CA LYS A 34 16.27 3.36 -5.84
C LYS A 34 15.89 4.55 -4.95
N LYS A 35 15.39 5.62 -5.54
CA LYS A 35 14.91 6.79 -4.79
C LYS A 35 13.82 6.41 -3.80
N ILE A 36 12.91 5.52 -4.21
CA ILE A 36 11.79 5.08 -3.37
C ILE A 36 12.27 4.23 -2.21
N LYS A 37 13.17 3.29 -2.45
CA LYS A 37 13.72 2.43 -1.41
C LYS A 37 14.45 3.21 -0.31
N ASP A 38 15.09 4.30 -0.68
CA ASP A 38 15.83 5.15 0.26
C ASP A 38 14.95 6.21 0.94
N SER A 39 13.63 6.20 0.68
CA SER A 39 12.73 7.25 1.16
C SER A 39 12.68 7.41 2.69
N LYS A 40 12.88 6.33 3.43
CA LYS A 40 12.86 6.38 4.89
C LYS A 40 14.03 7.16 5.50
N LYS A 41 15.10 7.33 4.72
CA LYS A 41 16.29 8.07 5.13
C LYS A 41 16.21 9.56 4.80
N LEU A 42 15.14 9.98 4.13
CA LEU A 42 14.99 11.35 3.65
C LEU A 42 14.40 12.28 4.71
N SER A 43 14.76 13.56 4.62
CA SER A 43 14.13 14.61 5.42
C SER A 43 12.65 14.73 5.02
N LYS A 44 11.86 15.39 5.89
CA LYS A 44 10.43 15.63 5.62
C LYS A 44 10.21 16.35 4.28
N LYS A 45 11.04 17.36 3.97
CA LYS A 45 10.94 18.10 2.71
C LYS A 45 11.18 17.20 1.50
N LYS A 46 12.23 16.37 1.56
CA LYS A 46 12.57 15.45 0.47
C LYS A 46 11.51 14.36 0.32
N ARG A 47 10.93 13.89 1.43
CA ARG A 47 9.82 12.92 1.38
C ARG A 47 8.58 13.52 0.72
N ASN A 48 8.28 14.78 0.96
CA ASN A 48 7.14 15.45 0.31
C ASN A 48 7.35 15.56 -1.20
N ILE A 49 8.58 15.85 -1.64
CA ILE A 49 8.91 15.90 -3.06
C ILE A 49 8.76 14.52 -3.69
N LEU A 50 9.23 13.47 -3.01
CA LEU A 50 9.11 12.11 -3.48
C LEU A 50 7.64 11.66 -3.55
N GLU A 51 6.83 12.04 -2.56
CA GLU A 51 5.40 11.76 -2.56
C GLU A 51 4.72 12.32 -3.81
N LYS A 52 5.01 13.57 -4.16
CA LYS A 52 4.48 14.20 -5.36
C LYS A 52 4.94 13.48 -6.63
N TYR A 53 6.20 13.06 -6.66
CA TYR A 53 6.75 12.31 -7.78
C TYR A 53 6.03 10.97 -7.96
N ILE A 54 5.81 10.24 -6.88
CA ILE A 54 5.09 8.96 -6.90
C ILE A 54 3.65 9.16 -7.37
N LYS A 55 2.94 10.13 -6.83
CA LYS A 55 1.56 10.40 -7.20
C LYS A 55 1.42 10.76 -8.68
N LYS A 56 2.38 11.48 -9.25
CA LYS A 56 2.38 11.85 -10.66
C LYS A 56 2.66 10.66 -11.59
N ASN A 57 3.50 9.72 -11.16
CA ASN A 57 4.01 8.64 -12.00
C ASN A 57 3.43 7.26 -11.65
N SER A 58 2.38 7.22 -10.88
CA SER A 58 1.75 5.97 -10.50
C SER A 58 0.23 6.11 -10.43
N ASN A 59 -0.45 4.97 -10.50
CA ASN A 59 -1.84 4.89 -10.08
C ASN A 59 -1.83 4.49 -8.61
N TRP A 60 -2.58 5.20 -7.81
CA TRP A 60 -2.60 4.97 -6.37
C TRP A 60 -4.01 5.09 -5.83
N SER A 61 -4.24 4.46 -4.69
CA SER A 61 -5.50 4.58 -3.97
C SER A 61 -5.23 4.51 -2.48
N ILE A 62 -6.08 5.15 -1.71
CA ILE A 62 -6.07 5.09 -0.26
C ILE A 62 -7.47 4.72 0.18
N ALA A 63 -7.55 3.81 1.15
CA ALA A 63 -8.82 3.43 1.76
C ALA A 63 -8.62 3.26 3.26
N SER A 64 -9.72 3.21 3.98
CA SER A 64 -9.67 3.14 5.45
C SER A 64 -10.68 2.15 5.98
N ALA A 65 -10.44 1.74 7.22
CA ALA A 65 -11.43 1.09 8.06
C ALA A 65 -11.68 2.00 9.26
N SER A 66 -12.94 2.22 9.58
CA SER A 66 -13.35 3.14 10.62
C SER A 66 -13.05 2.61 12.01
N LEU A 67 -13.08 3.50 13.01
CA LEU A 67 -12.93 3.11 14.40
C LEU A 67 -13.97 2.07 14.82
N LYS A 68 -15.21 2.23 14.36
CA LYS A 68 -16.27 1.24 14.62
C LYS A 68 -15.93 -0.12 14.03
N GLU A 69 -15.34 -0.15 12.84
CA GLU A 69 -14.93 -1.39 12.20
C GLU A 69 -13.77 -2.03 12.96
N ILE A 70 -12.83 -1.22 13.48
CA ILE A 70 -11.74 -1.72 14.32
C ILE A 70 -12.31 -2.39 15.59
N GLU A 71 -13.28 -1.75 16.23
CA GLU A 71 -13.92 -2.29 17.44
C GLU A 71 -14.63 -3.61 17.16
N LYS A 72 -15.30 -3.71 16.00
CA LYS A 72 -16.06 -4.90 15.63
C LYS A 72 -15.16 -6.05 15.15
N LEU A 73 -14.13 -5.74 14.38
CA LEU A 73 -13.31 -6.73 13.67
C LEU A 73 -11.95 -7.00 14.30
N ASN A 74 -11.51 -6.18 15.23
CA ASN A 74 -10.15 -6.00 15.77
C ASN A 74 -9.22 -5.30 14.76
N ILE A 75 -8.04 -4.88 15.23
CA ILE A 75 -7.11 -4.07 14.42
C ILE A 75 -6.55 -4.84 13.22
N LEU A 76 -6.26 -6.13 13.39
CA LEU A 76 -5.73 -6.93 12.28
C LEU A 76 -6.74 -7.05 11.15
N ASN A 77 -7.97 -7.46 11.46
CA ASN A 77 -9.00 -7.63 10.43
C ASN A 77 -9.44 -6.31 9.83
N ALA A 78 -9.47 -5.24 10.61
CA ALA A 78 -9.76 -3.91 10.09
C ALA A 78 -8.68 -3.42 9.14
N THR A 79 -7.41 -3.70 9.45
CA THR A 79 -6.29 -3.38 8.56
C THR A 79 -6.41 -4.13 7.24
N LEU A 80 -6.73 -5.42 7.29
CA LEU A 80 -6.93 -6.23 6.09
C LEU A 80 -8.13 -5.70 5.26
N LEU A 81 -9.17 -5.22 5.91
CA LEU A 81 -10.31 -4.61 5.24
C LEU A 81 -9.91 -3.32 4.52
N ALA A 82 -9.12 -2.47 5.17
CA ALA A 82 -8.62 -1.24 4.54
C ALA A 82 -7.74 -1.56 3.32
N MET A 83 -6.89 -2.58 3.42
CA MET A 83 -6.08 -3.05 2.30
C MET A 83 -6.95 -3.53 1.15
N LYS A 84 -7.95 -4.36 1.43
CA LYS A 84 -8.89 -4.85 0.43
C LYS A 84 -9.55 -3.68 -0.31
N ARG A 85 -10.04 -2.70 0.44
CA ARG A 85 -10.69 -1.52 -0.13
C ARG A 85 -9.76 -0.72 -1.03
N SER A 86 -8.49 -0.55 -0.62
CA SER A 86 -7.53 0.19 -1.44
C SER A 86 -7.17 -0.57 -2.73
N ILE A 87 -7.02 -1.88 -2.65
CA ILE A 87 -6.70 -2.72 -3.81
C ILE A 87 -7.86 -2.71 -4.81
N GLU A 88 -9.08 -2.83 -4.34
CA GLU A 88 -10.26 -2.84 -5.20
C GLU A 88 -10.51 -1.50 -5.91
N LYS A 89 -10.01 -0.40 -5.34
CA LYS A 89 -10.10 0.93 -5.96
C LYS A 89 -9.04 1.17 -7.04
N LEU A 90 -7.98 0.37 -7.06
CA LEU A 90 -6.91 0.53 -8.05
C LEU A 90 -7.38 0.21 -9.46
N LYS A 91 -6.97 1.04 -10.42
CA LYS A 91 -7.18 0.81 -11.85
C LYS A 91 -5.87 1.06 -12.59
N PRO A 92 -5.48 0.18 -13.51
CA PRO A 92 -6.15 -1.09 -13.87
C PRO A 92 -6.01 -2.14 -12.76
N LYS A 93 -6.77 -3.23 -12.88
CA LYS A 93 -6.66 -4.34 -11.94
C LYS A 93 -5.25 -4.94 -12.00
N PRO A 94 -4.54 -5.08 -10.87
CA PRO A 94 -3.19 -5.66 -10.92
C PRO A 94 -3.21 -7.15 -11.22
N SER A 95 -2.15 -7.61 -11.89
CA SER A 95 -1.92 -9.04 -12.13
C SER A 95 -1.55 -9.76 -10.85
N ILE A 96 -0.77 -9.08 -10.00
CA ILE A 96 -0.38 -9.58 -8.69
C ILE A 96 -0.28 -8.39 -7.74
N THR A 97 -0.68 -8.57 -6.50
CA THR A 97 -0.56 -7.57 -5.44
C THR A 97 0.36 -8.08 -4.35
N LEU A 98 1.37 -7.30 -4.02
CA LEU A 98 2.34 -7.61 -2.98
C LEU A 98 1.97 -6.83 -1.73
N VAL A 99 1.72 -7.54 -0.64
CA VAL A 99 1.24 -6.95 0.62
C VAL A 99 2.32 -7.05 1.68
N ASP A 100 2.65 -5.93 2.32
CA ASP A 100 3.62 -5.94 3.41
C ASP A 100 3.04 -6.67 4.63
N GLY A 101 3.82 -7.60 5.18
CA GLY A 101 3.43 -8.38 6.35
C GLY A 101 3.31 -9.87 6.07
N ASN A 102 2.75 -10.59 7.03
CA ASN A 102 2.56 -12.05 6.95
C ASN A 102 1.10 -12.47 6.76
N LYS A 103 0.19 -11.52 6.67
CA LYS A 103 -1.24 -11.76 6.44
C LYS A 103 -1.69 -11.00 5.22
N ILE A 104 -2.59 -11.59 4.46
CA ILE A 104 -3.16 -10.96 3.26
C ILE A 104 -4.68 -10.93 3.36
N PRO A 105 -5.33 -9.89 2.79
CA PRO A 105 -6.78 -9.87 2.71
C PRO A 105 -7.28 -10.91 1.71
N ASP A 106 -8.48 -11.41 1.94
CA ASP A 106 -9.13 -12.33 1.00
C ASP A 106 -9.96 -11.52 0.01
N ILE A 107 -9.51 -11.50 -1.24
CA ILE A 107 -10.19 -10.75 -2.29
C ILE A 107 -10.42 -11.67 -3.49
N LYS A 108 -11.68 -11.96 -3.75
CA LYS A 108 -12.05 -12.82 -4.86
C LYS A 108 -11.58 -12.24 -6.20
N GLY A 109 -10.91 -13.07 -7.00
CA GLY A 109 -10.44 -12.67 -8.32
C GLY A 109 -9.11 -11.94 -8.33
N TYR A 110 -8.43 -11.82 -7.19
CA TYR A 110 -7.12 -11.17 -7.09
C TYR A 110 -6.06 -12.17 -6.65
N LYS A 111 -4.86 -12.03 -7.20
CA LYS A 111 -3.68 -12.77 -6.74
C LYS A 111 -2.93 -11.89 -5.75
N LEU A 112 -2.73 -12.41 -4.55
CA LEU A 112 -2.06 -11.67 -3.47
C LEU A 112 -0.90 -12.50 -2.93
N LYS A 113 0.17 -11.82 -2.55
CA LYS A 113 1.33 -12.44 -1.94
C LYS A 113 1.82 -11.58 -0.80
N SER A 114 2.04 -12.19 0.36
CA SER A 114 2.63 -11.49 1.50
C SER A 114 4.15 -11.41 1.35
N VAL A 115 4.73 -10.30 1.79
CA VAL A 115 6.18 -10.07 1.75
C VAL A 115 6.59 -9.51 3.11
N ILE A 116 7.39 -10.27 3.86
CA ILE A 116 7.90 -9.82 5.15
C ILE A 116 8.93 -8.72 4.90
N LYS A 117 8.79 -7.60 5.60
CA LYS A 117 9.62 -6.40 5.41
C LYS A 117 9.58 -5.90 3.96
N GLY A 118 8.39 -5.93 3.38
CA GLY A 118 8.19 -5.60 1.97
C GLY A 118 8.62 -4.18 1.61
N ASP A 119 8.48 -3.24 2.52
CA ASP A 119 8.90 -1.85 2.32
C ASP A 119 10.41 -1.71 2.10
N GLN A 120 11.20 -2.71 2.53
CA GLN A 120 12.65 -2.74 2.30
C GLN A 120 13.03 -3.51 1.04
N LYS A 121 12.18 -4.46 0.60
CA LYS A 121 12.46 -5.38 -0.50
C LYS A 121 11.80 -4.99 -1.81
N ILE A 122 10.60 -4.40 -1.74
CA ILE A 122 9.75 -4.15 -2.91
C ILE A 122 9.46 -2.65 -3.00
N SER A 123 9.81 -2.02 -4.11
CA SER A 123 9.65 -0.59 -4.29
C SER A 123 8.17 -0.16 -4.35
N GLU A 124 7.28 -0.98 -4.89
CA GLU A 124 5.84 -0.69 -4.92
C GLU A 124 5.27 -0.62 -3.51
N ILE A 125 5.68 -1.52 -2.61
CA ILE A 125 5.25 -1.51 -1.21
C ILE A 125 5.82 -0.29 -0.49
N SER A 126 7.08 0.04 -0.73
CA SER A 126 7.71 1.22 -0.12
C SER A 126 7.02 2.52 -0.56
N ALA A 127 6.53 2.58 -1.80
CA ALA A 127 5.80 3.73 -2.32
C ALA A 127 4.38 3.84 -1.75
N ALA A 128 3.81 2.73 -1.35
CA ALA A 128 2.46 2.71 -0.75
C ALA A 128 2.42 3.25 0.71
#